data_b575fedc87f972fe2bc97f8de78caad3
#
_entry.id   b575fedc87f972fe2bc97f8de78caad3
#
_cell.length_a   1.000
_cell.length_b   1.000
_cell.length_c   1.000
_cell.angle_alpha   90.00
_cell.angle_beta   90.00
_cell.angle_gamma   90.00
#
_symmetry.space_group_name_H-M   'P 1'
#
loop_
_entity.id
_entity.type
_entity.pdbx_description
1 polymer ?
#
loop_
_entity_poly.entity_id
_entity_poly.type
_entity_poly.pdbx_seq_one_letter_code
_entity_poly.pdbx_strand_id
1 'polypeptide(L)'
;MKRTVTAVLLAASLAACSDRPTAPADALTPAGRAASAGNAVVQSASPLDIAVIGDTPYGGAAITLFPTMVNAINADPKIREVVHVGDFKSGSELCSDARFQISANLFSTFKDPFIYAIGDNEWTDCHRANNGGFNPLDRLAKVRELFYPVPGQVLGARGKTVEAQNGFPENQLWVESRVTFSVSHILGSNNGLDKWFGDRKVNGVNVPETAAEGLARTTEVAARQAANIAWLEHTFATAKAQGSVGIVLFYQADLWHPGDRAGGATFTAHQSWVERLSQLASTFDGKILLVSGDSHDYRVDVGVPWMNTYYGVTSPPNVTQLIVDRSIESPATDVGTQSVIEWVRLHVDPRSPNVFSWEQVIVQ
;
A
#
# COMPACT_ATOMS: atom_id res chain seq x y z
N MET A 1 2.73 -52.69 -45.84
CA MET A 1 3.86 -53.46 -45.31
C MET A 1 3.89 -53.19 -43.81
N LYS A 2 3.55 -54.22 -43.04
CA LYS A 2 3.56 -54.24 -41.57
C LYS A 2 4.98 -54.47 -41.09
N ARG A 3 5.45 -53.78 -40.09
CA ARG A 3 6.55 -54.24 -39.24
C ARG A 3 6.23 -53.93 -37.77
N THR A 4 5.98 -54.99 -37.08
CA THR A 4 5.85 -55.21 -35.66
C THR A 4 7.24 -55.20 -35.05
N VAL A 5 7.47 -54.56 -33.89
CA VAL A 5 8.65 -54.79 -33.04
C VAL A 5 8.18 -55.01 -31.61
N THR A 6 8.65 -56.13 -31.12
CA THR A 6 8.30 -56.83 -29.89
C THR A 6 9.01 -56.24 -28.66
N ALA A 7 8.29 -56.21 -27.52
CA ALA A 7 8.81 -55.89 -26.21
C ALA A 7 9.60 -57.07 -25.63
N VAL A 8 10.68 -56.76 -24.93
CA VAL A 8 11.38 -57.71 -24.03
C VAL A 8 11.38 -57.15 -22.61
N LEU A 9 10.66 -57.83 -21.74
CA LEU A 9 10.76 -57.71 -20.29
C LEU A 9 11.99 -58.48 -19.79
N LEU A 10 12.76 -57.88 -18.90
CA LEU A 10 13.72 -58.59 -18.10
C LEU A 10 13.46 -58.31 -16.63
N ALA A 11 13.00 -59.32 -15.93
CA ALA A 11 12.86 -59.40 -14.49
C ALA A 11 14.16 -59.99 -13.87
N ALA A 12 14.72 -59.35 -12.86
CA ALA A 12 15.75 -59.98 -12.02
C ALA A 12 15.38 -59.78 -10.55
N SER A 13 15.01 -60.85 -9.95
CA SER A 13 14.83 -61.05 -8.53
C SER A 13 16.19 -61.46 -7.89
N LEU A 14 16.55 -60.89 -6.78
CA LEU A 14 17.50 -61.51 -5.84
C LEU A 14 17.04 -61.28 -4.39
N ALA A 15 17.01 -62.42 -3.71
CA ALA A 15 16.54 -62.59 -2.35
C ALA A 15 17.64 -62.46 -1.31
N ALA A 16 17.24 -62.07 -0.12
CA ALA A 16 17.58 -62.53 1.24
C ALA A 16 19.00 -62.45 1.73
N CYS A 17 19.21 -61.92 2.90
CA CYS A 17 19.43 -62.68 4.14
C CYS A 17 19.34 -61.76 5.37
N SER A 18 18.63 -62.29 6.34
CA SER A 18 18.46 -61.80 7.71
C SER A 18 19.71 -62.03 8.54
N ASP A 19 20.02 -61.10 9.44
CA ASP A 19 20.53 -61.39 10.77
C ASP A 19 20.16 -60.27 11.75
N ARG A 20 19.44 -60.65 12.79
CA ARG A 20 19.16 -59.87 14.00
C ARG A 20 20.14 -60.29 15.09
N PRO A 21 20.65 -59.40 15.90
CA PRO A 21 20.81 -59.66 17.33
C PRO A 21 19.88 -58.75 18.15
N THR A 22 19.16 -59.44 19.04
CA THR A 22 18.41 -58.86 20.14
C THR A 22 19.35 -58.33 21.24
N ALA A 23 19.09 -57.15 21.77
CA ALA A 23 19.56 -56.67 23.05
C ALA A 23 18.54 -55.68 23.66
N PRO A 24 18.53 -55.45 25.00
CA PRO A 24 17.32 -55.36 25.78
C PRO A 24 16.75 -53.96 25.88
N ALA A 25 15.45 -53.92 26.20
CA ALA A 25 14.68 -52.74 26.45
C ALA A 25 15.15 -52.01 27.72
N ASP A 26 15.69 -50.82 27.58
CA ASP A 26 15.71 -49.83 28.64
C ASP A 26 14.63 -48.79 28.40
N ALA A 27 13.68 -48.71 29.34
CA ALA A 27 12.61 -47.76 29.37
C ALA A 27 13.16 -46.36 29.60
N LEU A 28 13.24 -45.56 28.55
CA LEU A 28 13.42 -44.10 28.65
C LEU A 28 12.04 -43.44 28.58
N THR A 29 11.58 -42.93 29.72
CA THR A 29 10.50 -41.94 29.83
C THR A 29 10.74 -40.80 28.86
N PRO A 30 9.72 -40.36 28.11
CA PRO A 30 9.88 -39.15 27.31
C PRO A 30 9.97 -37.95 28.24
N ALA A 31 11.18 -37.40 28.33
CA ALA A 31 11.39 -36.05 28.89
C ALA A 31 10.52 -35.08 28.08
N GLY A 32 9.54 -34.51 28.76
CA GLY A 32 8.71 -33.47 28.20
C GLY A 32 9.59 -32.35 27.66
N ARG A 33 9.58 -32.20 26.35
CA ARG A 33 10.15 -31.02 25.67
C ARG A 33 9.32 -29.86 26.14
N ALA A 34 9.80 -29.11 27.13
CA ALA A 34 9.24 -27.82 27.46
C ALA A 34 9.28 -27.00 26.16
N ALA A 35 8.10 -26.68 25.65
CA ALA A 35 7.99 -25.68 24.61
C ALA A 35 8.68 -24.43 25.17
N SER A 36 9.78 -24.03 24.57
CA SER A 36 10.36 -22.74 24.84
C SER A 36 9.27 -21.71 24.55
N ALA A 37 8.74 -21.11 25.62
CA ALA A 37 7.95 -19.90 25.49
C ALA A 37 8.83 -18.93 24.68
N GLY A 38 8.53 -18.73 23.42
CA GLY A 38 9.15 -17.73 22.61
C GLY A 38 9.08 -16.43 23.39
N ASN A 39 10.22 -15.79 23.63
CA ASN A 39 10.24 -14.46 24.22
C ASN A 39 9.34 -13.59 23.37
N ALA A 40 8.12 -13.32 23.86
CA ALA A 40 7.29 -12.28 23.30
C ALA A 40 8.14 -11.01 23.39
N VAL A 41 8.54 -10.49 22.25
CA VAL A 41 9.20 -9.19 22.18
C VAL A 41 8.22 -8.22 22.82
N VAL A 42 8.54 -7.73 24.02
CA VAL A 42 7.72 -6.72 24.69
C VAL A 42 7.84 -5.47 23.83
N GLN A 43 6.85 -5.27 22.96
CA GLN A 43 6.80 -4.09 22.11
C GLN A 43 6.67 -2.85 22.98
N SER A 44 7.43 -1.81 22.61
CA SER A 44 7.33 -0.53 23.30
C SER A 44 5.89 -0.04 23.32
N ALA A 45 5.41 0.37 24.49
CA ALA A 45 4.12 1.04 24.65
C ALA A 45 4.28 2.57 24.58
N SER A 46 5.40 3.07 24.06
CA SER A 46 5.65 4.52 23.93
C SER A 46 4.85 5.10 22.78
N PRO A 47 4.34 6.32 22.92
CA PRO A 47 3.71 7.04 21.83
C PRO A 47 4.66 7.23 20.63
N LEU A 48 4.07 7.34 19.44
CA LEU A 48 4.76 7.52 18.17
C LEU A 48 4.04 8.61 17.37
N ASP A 49 4.78 9.57 16.82
CA ASP A 49 4.25 10.56 15.89
C ASP A 49 4.77 10.28 14.47
N ILE A 50 3.84 10.24 13.52
CA ILE A 50 4.09 10.02 12.11
C ILE A 50 3.64 11.27 11.35
N ALA A 51 4.49 11.78 10.44
CA ALA A 51 4.05 12.79 9.48
C ALA A 51 3.39 12.10 8.28
N VAL A 52 2.15 12.45 7.97
CA VAL A 52 1.44 11.95 6.80
C VAL A 52 1.29 13.08 5.79
N ILE A 53 1.72 12.83 4.57
CA ILE A 53 1.60 13.72 3.41
C ILE A 53 1.00 12.96 2.24
N GLY A 54 0.38 13.66 1.30
CA GLY A 54 -0.18 13.06 0.09
C GLY A 54 -0.34 14.09 -1.01
N ASP A 55 -0.58 13.63 -2.23
CA ASP A 55 -0.96 14.46 -3.37
C ASP A 55 0.04 15.61 -3.61
N THR A 56 1.34 15.31 -3.50
CA THR A 56 2.42 16.30 -3.55
C THR A 56 3.77 15.69 -3.99
N PRO A 57 4.67 16.47 -4.64
CA PRO A 57 4.51 17.85 -5.11
C PRO A 57 3.89 17.89 -6.52
N TYR A 58 2.87 18.71 -6.73
CA TYR A 58 2.23 18.92 -8.02
C TYR A 58 2.77 20.17 -8.73
N GLY A 59 3.39 19.98 -9.89
CA GLY A 59 3.94 21.07 -10.70
C GLY A 59 5.18 21.74 -10.12
N GLY A 60 5.77 22.63 -10.92
CA GLY A 60 7.05 23.27 -10.59
C GLY A 60 7.03 24.12 -9.32
N ALA A 61 5.89 24.75 -9.01
CA ALA A 61 5.75 25.56 -7.80
C ALA A 61 5.80 24.68 -6.54
N ALA A 62 5.04 23.59 -6.50
CA ALA A 62 5.07 22.67 -5.36
C ALA A 62 6.42 21.94 -5.24
N ILE A 63 7.06 21.58 -6.36
CA ILE A 63 8.43 21.04 -6.36
C ILE A 63 9.40 22.03 -5.69
N THR A 64 9.28 23.34 -5.98
CA THR A 64 10.13 24.38 -5.38
C THR A 64 9.86 24.55 -3.88
N LEU A 65 8.61 24.39 -3.43
CA LEU A 65 8.21 24.54 -2.04
C LEU A 65 8.46 23.30 -1.21
N PHE A 66 8.58 22.12 -1.83
CA PHE A 66 8.72 20.85 -1.15
C PHE A 66 9.86 20.81 -0.11
N PRO A 67 11.05 21.38 -0.35
CA PRO A 67 12.10 21.47 0.66
C PRO A 67 11.69 22.22 1.93
N THR A 68 10.76 23.18 1.85
CA THR A 68 10.24 23.88 3.04
C THR A 68 9.45 22.93 3.93
N MET A 69 8.59 22.11 3.36
CA MET A 69 7.87 21.05 4.08
C MET A 69 8.83 20.03 4.69
N VAL A 70 9.81 19.54 3.90
CA VAL A 70 10.84 18.60 4.37
C VAL A 70 11.58 19.19 5.58
N ASN A 71 11.99 20.45 5.51
CA ASN A 71 12.71 21.12 6.61
C ASN A 71 11.85 21.23 7.86
N ALA A 72 10.57 21.55 7.72
CA ALA A 72 9.63 21.64 8.84
C ALA A 72 9.45 20.26 9.53
N ILE A 73 9.23 19.21 8.76
CA ILE A 73 9.09 17.84 9.27
C ILE A 73 10.41 17.37 9.90
N ASN A 74 11.54 17.58 9.24
CA ASN A 74 12.87 17.18 9.73
C ASN A 74 13.28 17.91 11.02
N ALA A 75 12.76 19.12 11.25
CA ALA A 75 13.02 19.90 12.45
C ALA A 75 12.17 19.46 13.67
N ASP A 76 11.10 18.72 13.44
CA ASP A 76 10.24 18.23 14.52
C ASP A 76 10.83 16.98 15.20
N PRO A 77 11.30 17.07 16.45
CA PRO A 77 11.97 15.95 17.12
C PRO A 77 11.00 14.81 17.52
N LYS A 78 9.69 15.02 17.42
CA LYS A 78 8.68 14.01 17.75
C LYS A 78 8.44 13.07 16.59
N ILE A 79 8.60 13.55 15.35
CA ILE A 79 8.40 12.73 14.16
C ILE A 79 9.43 11.62 14.12
N ARG A 80 8.95 10.40 13.86
CA ARG A 80 9.75 9.18 13.76
C ARG A 80 9.73 8.58 12.37
N GLU A 81 8.68 8.85 11.61
CA GLU A 81 8.43 8.32 10.28
C GLU A 81 7.65 9.32 9.45
N VAL A 82 7.81 9.25 8.16
CA VAL A 82 7.00 9.99 7.19
C VAL A 82 6.32 8.98 6.29
N VAL A 83 5.01 9.12 6.09
CA VAL A 83 4.24 8.32 5.16
C VAL A 83 3.65 9.23 4.09
N HIS A 84 3.90 8.89 2.83
CA HIS A 84 3.29 9.55 1.68
C HIS A 84 2.22 8.62 1.09
N VAL A 85 0.97 9.07 1.08
CA VAL A 85 -0.18 8.24 0.68
C VAL A 85 -0.49 8.27 -0.82
N GLY A 86 0.50 8.57 -1.66
CA GLY A 86 0.38 8.47 -3.11
C GLY A 86 0.33 9.82 -3.82
N ASP A 87 0.40 9.74 -5.13
CA ASP A 87 0.34 10.87 -6.04
C ASP A 87 1.46 11.89 -5.85
N PHE A 88 2.66 11.52 -6.27
CA PHE A 88 3.79 12.45 -6.27
C PHE A 88 3.80 13.41 -7.48
N LYS A 89 2.85 13.32 -8.36
CA LYS A 89 2.62 14.23 -9.49
C LYS A 89 1.13 14.37 -9.76
N SER A 90 0.72 15.48 -10.36
CA SER A 90 -0.69 15.65 -10.72
C SER A 90 -1.12 14.76 -11.89
N GLY A 91 -2.43 14.52 -11.98
CA GLY A 91 -3.05 13.75 -13.07
C GLY A 91 -2.90 14.38 -14.48
N SER A 92 -2.22 15.52 -14.61
CA SER A 92 -1.94 16.20 -15.88
C SER A 92 -0.45 16.47 -16.16
N GLU A 93 0.45 16.02 -15.27
CA GLU A 93 1.90 16.13 -15.50
C GLU A 93 2.42 14.91 -16.26
N LEU A 94 3.49 15.12 -17.07
CA LEU A 94 4.13 14.04 -17.82
C LEU A 94 4.71 12.97 -16.90
N CYS A 95 4.42 11.72 -17.21
CA CYS A 95 5.00 10.54 -16.54
C CYS A 95 6.42 10.22 -17.04
N SER A 96 7.27 11.22 -17.20
CA SER A 96 8.63 11.02 -17.67
C SER A 96 9.55 10.49 -16.56
N ASP A 97 10.60 9.77 -16.94
CA ASP A 97 11.62 9.30 -15.99
C ASP A 97 12.26 10.46 -15.22
N ALA A 98 12.47 11.60 -15.90
CA ALA A 98 13.02 12.81 -15.27
C ALA A 98 12.08 13.35 -14.17
N ARG A 99 10.75 13.33 -14.41
CA ARG A 99 9.77 13.77 -13.39
C ARG A 99 9.76 12.83 -12.18
N PHE A 100 9.84 11.54 -12.41
CA PHE A 100 9.89 10.54 -11.34
C PHE A 100 11.17 10.67 -10.51
N GLN A 101 12.30 10.88 -11.18
CA GLN A 101 13.60 11.07 -10.51
C GLN A 101 13.62 12.32 -9.62
N ILE A 102 12.92 13.40 -10.00
CA ILE A 102 12.77 14.57 -9.14
C ILE A 102 12.12 14.19 -7.82
N SER A 103 11.00 13.47 -7.84
CA SER A 103 10.32 13.05 -6.63
C SER A 103 11.17 12.07 -5.79
N ALA A 104 11.85 11.12 -6.42
CA ALA A 104 12.74 10.21 -5.71
C ALA A 104 13.88 10.95 -4.99
N ASN A 105 14.45 11.96 -5.65
CA ASN A 105 15.49 12.81 -5.03
C ASN A 105 14.93 13.62 -3.86
N LEU A 106 13.75 14.20 -3.99
CA LEU A 106 13.10 14.96 -2.91
C LEU A 106 12.78 14.06 -1.72
N PHE A 107 12.24 12.90 -1.93
CA PHE A 107 11.89 11.95 -0.86
C PHE A 107 13.11 11.44 -0.09
N SER A 108 14.25 11.33 -0.76
CA SER A 108 15.51 10.96 -0.11
C SER A 108 16.05 12.01 0.87
N THR A 109 15.51 13.24 0.84
CA THR A 109 15.95 14.33 1.73
C THR A 109 15.28 14.33 3.10
N PHE A 110 14.27 13.48 3.32
CA PHE A 110 13.72 13.27 4.66
C PHE A 110 14.75 12.59 5.55
N LYS A 111 14.88 13.10 6.77
CA LYS A 111 15.81 12.55 7.77
C LYS A 111 15.34 11.21 8.33
N ASP A 112 14.05 11.10 8.58
CA ASP A 112 13.43 9.92 9.16
C ASP A 112 13.00 8.94 8.06
N PRO A 113 12.71 7.67 8.38
CA PRO A 113 12.21 6.69 7.41
C PRO A 113 11.03 7.23 6.64
N PHE A 114 11.08 7.10 5.32
CA PHE A 114 10.04 7.57 4.43
C PHE A 114 9.38 6.38 3.73
N ILE A 115 8.12 6.16 4.05
CA ILE A 115 7.29 5.09 3.51
C ILE A 115 6.39 5.70 2.43
N TYR A 116 6.30 5.05 1.29
CA TYR A 116 5.53 5.54 0.16
C TYR A 116 4.44 4.55 -0.25
N ALA A 117 3.21 5.03 -0.47
CA ALA A 117 2.16 4.31 -1.16
C ALA A 117 2.08 4.79 -2.62
N ILE A 118 1.89 3.89 -3.57
CA ILE A 118 1.75 4.25 -4.98
C ILE A 118 0.34 4.77 -5.25
N GLY A 119 0.24 5.91 -5.97
CA GLY A 119 -1.02 6.45 -6.46
C GLY A 119 -1.31 6.10 -7.93
N ASP A 120 -2.43 6.55 -8.45
CA ASP A 120 -2.85 6.32 -9.82
C ASP A 120 -2.15 7.26 -10.80
N ASN A 121 -1.85 8.49 -10.38
CA ASN A 121 -1.25 9.50 -11.23
C ASN A 121 0.14 9.13 -11.74
N GLU A 122 0.91 8.35 -11.01
CA GLU A 122 2.26 7.97 -11.41
C GLU A 122 2.36 6.73 -12.28
N TRP A 123 1.23 6.04 -12.56
CA TRP A 123 1.30 4.91 -13.49
C TRP A 123 0.01 4.61 -14.25
N THR A 124 -1.14 4.34 -13.62
CA THR A 124 -2.37 4.00 -14.35
C THR A 124 -2.78 5.11 -15.27
N ASP A 125 -2.73 6.35 -14.83
CA ASP A 125 -3.16 7.54 -15.56
C ASP A 125 -2.16 7.99 -16.63
N CYS A 126 -0.96 7.44 -16.61
CA CYS A 126 0.09 7.78 -17.58
C CYS A 126 -0.26 7.45 -19.03
N HIS A 127 -1.29 6.66 -19.26
CA HIS A 127 -1.82 6.40 -20.60
C HIS A 127 -2.51 7.62 -21.24
N ARG A 128 -2.94 8.61 -20.43
CA ARG A 128 -3.61 9.81 -20.92
C ARG A 128 -2.67 10.64 -21.78
N ALA A 129 -3.20 11.27 -22.83
CA ALA A 129 -2.37 12.05 -23.77
C ALA A 129 -1.64 13.21 -23.10
N ASN A 130 -2.29 13.90 -22.14
CA ASN A 130 -1.70 14.97 -21.36
C ASN A 130 -0.62 14.50 -20.36
N ASN A 131 -0.60 13.22 -20.02
CA ASN A 131 0.46 12.59 -19.22
C ASN A 131 1.60 12.00 -20.07
N GLY A 132 1.49 12.09 -21.40
CA GLY A 132 2.50 11.63 -22.35
C GLY A 132 2.17 10.31 -23.04
N GLY A 133 1.03 9.68 -22.76
CA GLY A 133 0.56 8.47 -23.44
C GLY A 133 1.47 7.25 -23.23
N PHE A 134 2.07 7.14 -22.04
CA PHE A 134 2.96 6.04 -21.69
C PHE A 134 2.18 4.75 -21.43
N ASN A 135 2.84 3.61 -21.59
CA ASN A 135 2.29 2.34 -21.12
C ASN A 135 2.28 2.31 -19.58
N PRO A 136 1.13 2.11 -18.92
CA PRO A 136 1.06 2.11 -17.47
C PRO A 136 1.96 1.08 -16.79
N LEU A 137 2.10 -0.13 -17.35
CA LEU A 137 2.95 -1.17 -16.76
C LEU A 137 4.45 -0.81 -16.81
N ASP A 138 4.88 -0.10 -17.86
CA ASP A 138 6.25 0.42 -17.93
C ASP A 138 6.47 1.50 -16.85
N ARG A 139 5.44 2.30 -16.56
CA ARG A 139 5.51 3.31 -15.51
C ARG A 139 5.50 2.69 -14.12
N LEU A 140 4.67 1.68 -13.88
CA LEU A 140 4.70 0.90 -12.63
C LEU A 140 6.08 0.27 -12.40
N ALA A 141 6.68 -0.31 -13.45
CA ALA A 141 8.04 -0.86 -13.34
C ALA A 141 9.07 0.23 -12.98
N LYS A 142 8.94 1.44 -13.56
CA LYS A 142 9.82 2.58 -13.24
C LYS A 142 9.59 3.09 -11.81
N VAL A 143 8.36 3.17 -11.33
CA VAL A 143 8.06 3.51 -9.93
C VAL A 143 8.72 2.50 -8.98
N ARG A 144 8.57 1.19 -9.26
CA ARG A 144 9.21 0.15 -8.44
C ARG A 144 10.73 0.23 -8.46
N GLU A 145 11.33 0.52 -9.62
CA GLU A 145 12.79 0.71 -9.74
C GLU A 145 13.32 1.86 -8.86
N LEU A 146 12.58 2.97 -8.79
CA LEU A 146 13.03 4.19 -8.11
C LEU A 146 12.70 4.20 -6.61
N PHE A 147 11.53 3.69 -6.23
CA PHE A 147 11.02 3.84 -4.87
C PHE A 147 11.09 2.54 -4.04
N TYR A 148 11.27 1.38 -4.70
CA TYR A 148 11.38 0.07 -4.05
C TYR A 148 12.55 -0.77 -4.60
N PRO A 149 13.75 -0.16 -4.77
CA PRO A 149 14.90 -0.84 -5.39
C PRO A 149 15.35 -2.08 -4.61
N VAL A 150 15.10 -2.09 -3.31
CA VAL A 150 15.31 -3.23 -2.43
C VAL A 150 14.02 -3.46 -1.64
N PRO A 151 13.27 -4.54 -1.92
CA PRO A 151 12.05 -4.84 -1.19
C PRO A 151 12.25 -4.84 0.33
N GLY A 152 11.36 -4.14 1.05
CA GLY A 152 11.42 -4.01 2.51
C GLY A 152 12.40 -2.96 3.04
N GLN A 153 13.18 -2.28 2.20
CA GLN A 153 13.94 -1.10 2.58
C GLN A 153 13.15 0.16 2.21
N VAL A 154 12.87 1.02 3.18
CA VAL A 154 12.17 2.27 2.94
C VAL A 154 13.15 3.39 2.59
N LEU A 155 12.63 4.49 2.02
CA LEU A 155 13.40 5.68 1.68
C LEU A 155 13.73 6.51 2.93
N GLY A 156 14.34 7.68 2.72
CA GLY A 156 14.80 8.57 3.79
C GLY A 156 16.22 8.26 4.25
N ALA A 157 16.84 9.21 4.95
CA ALA A 157 18.23 9.09 5.37
C ALA A 157 18.46 8.06 6.49
N ARG A 158 17.47 7.88 7.38
CA ARG A 158 17.47 6.79 8.35
C ARG A 158 16.83 5.57 7.73
N GLY A 159 17.62 4.53 7.55
CA GLY A 159 17.09 3.26 7.06
C GLY A 159 16.13 2.61 8.05
N LYS A 160 15.04 2.06 7.51
CA LYS A 160 14.13 1.17 8.24
C LYS A 160 13.86 -0.04 7.36
N THR A 161 13.85 -1.21 7.98
CA THR A 161 13.42 -2.44 7.31
C THR A 161 11.99 -2.74 7.72
N VAL A 162 11.15 -3.00 6.73
CA VAL A 162 9.76 -3.41 6.89
C VAL A 162 9.54 -4.73 6.15
N GLU A 163 8.50 -5.45 6.47
CA GLU A 163 8.09 -6.59 5.66
C GLU A 163 7.53 -6.08 4.32
N ALA A 164 7.89 -6.72 3.22
CA ALA A 164 7.35 -6.43 1.89
C ALA A 164 6.74 -7.69 1.28
N GLN A 165 5.61 -7.54 0.61
CA GLN A 165 4.95 -8.66 -0.06
C GLN A 165 5.76 -9.11 -1.28
N ASN A 166 5.99 -10.42 -1.39
CA ASN A 166 6.68 -10.97 -2.55
C ASN A 166 5.92 -10.69 -3.86
N GLY A 167 6.59 -10.10 -4.85
CA GLY A 167 6.01 -9.69 -6.12
C GLY A 167 5.29 -8.33 -6.11
N PHE A 168 5.02 -7.79 -4.92
CA PHE A 168 4.38 -6.47 -4.72
C PHE A 168 5.14 -5.70 -3.64
N PRO A 169 6.36 -5.21 -3.92
CA PRO A 169 7.23 -4.61 -2.91
C PRO A 169 6.68 -3.33 -2.30
N GLU A 170 5.71 -2.71 -2.93
CA GLU A 170 4.95 -1.56 -2.44
C GLU A 170 3.97 -1.90 -1.32
N ASN A 171 3.55 -3.16 -1.20
CA ASN A 171 2.78 -3.62 -0.05
C ASN A 171 3.75 -3.89 1.10
N GLN A 172 3.70 -3.03 2.10
CA GLN A 172 4.65 -3.00 3.21
C GLN A 172 3.95 -3.13 4.56
N LEU A 173 4.60 -3.77 5.56
CA LEU A 173 4.05 -3.97 6.89
C LEU A 173 5.14 -3.83 7.95
N TRP A 174 4.80 -3.16 9.05
CA TRP A 174 5.65 -3.12 10.25
C TRP A 174 4.79 -3.04 11.51
N VAL A 175 5.39 -3.37 12.63
CA VAL A 175 4.73 -3.28 13.94
C VAL A 175 5.57 -2.42 14.85
N GLU A 176 4.99 -1.38 15.39
CA GLU A 176 5.64 -0.46 16.32
C GLU A 176 4.61 0.07 17.33
N SER A 177 5.03 0.37 18.54
CA SER A 177 4.16 0.92 19.59
C SER A 177 2.85 0.12 19.78
N ARG A 178 2.92 -1.21 19.69
CA ARG A 178 1.75 -2.10 19.75
C ARG A 178 0.64 -1.80 18.73
N VAL A 179 1.03 -1.21 17.61
CA VAL A 179 0.15 -0.96 16.46
C VAL A 179 0.78 -1.60 15.23
N THR A 180 -0.04 -2.23 14.42
CA THR A 180 0.35 -2.77 13.12
C THR A 180 0.04 -1.74 12.04
N PHE A 181 1.05 -1.42 11.26
CA PHE A 181 0.97 -0.49 10.13
C PHE A 181 1.12 -1.26 8.83
N SER A 182 0.32 -0.92 7.85
CA SER A 182 0.36 -1.56 6.55
C SER A 182 0.15 -0.54 5.43
N VAL A 183 0.94 -0.67 4.37
CA VAL A 183 0.72 0.01 3.09
C VAL A 183 0.17 -1.01 2.11
N SER A 184 -0.85 -0.63 1.34
CA SER A 184 -1.46 -1.44 0.30
C SER A 184 -1.58 -0.67 -1.00
N HIS A 185 -1.32 -1.32 -2.12
CA HIS A 185 -1.41 -0.72 -3.46
C HIS A 185 -2.86 -0.64 -3.94
N ILE A 186 -3.63 0.25 -3.31
CA ILE A 186 -5.03 0.54 -3.64
C ILE A 186 -5.09 2.00 -4.06
N LEU A 187 -5.58 2.23 -5.27
CA LEU A 187 -5.47 3.53 -5.92
C LEU A 187 -6.79 3.99 -6.54
N GLY A 188 -6.87 5.28 -6.83
CA GLY A 188 -7.97 5.91 -7.56
C GLY A 188 -8.21 5.33 -8.95
N SER A 189 -8.86 6.07 -9.81
CA SER A 189 -9.15 5.66 -11.20
C SER A 189 -9.73 4.25 -11.28
N ASN A 190 -10.73 3.95 -10.39
CA ASN A 190 -11.37 2.64 -10.24
C ASN A 190 -10.33 1.51 -10.08
N ASN A 191 -9.31 1.75 -9.26
CA ASN A 191 -8.20 0.83 -9.01
C ASN A 191 -7.47 0.40 -10.30
N GLY A 192 -7.40 1.29 -11.32
CA GLY A 192 -6.79 1.00 -12.61
C GLY A 192 -7.61 0.09 -13.53
N LEU A 193 -8.87 -0.19 -13.21
CA LEU A 193 -9.74 -1.07 -14.04
C LEU A 193 -10.26 -0.37 -15.29
N ASP A 194 -10.30 0.97 -15.30
CA ASP A 194 -10.80 1.73 -16.44
C ASP A 194 -9.89 1.59 -17.66
N LYS A 195 -10.47 1.68 -18.86
CA LYS A 195 -9.75 1.47 -20.11
C LYS A 195 -8.64 2.49 -20.32
N TRP A 196 -7.48 2.00 -20.72
CA TRP A 196 -6.35 2.83 -21.08
C TRP A 196 -6.52 3.47 -22.47
N PHE A 197 -5.80 4.57 -22.71
CA PHE A 197 -5.65 5.20 -24.02
C PHE A 197 -6.98 5.69 -24.66
N GLY A 198 -7.96 6.09 -23.86
CA GLY A 198 -9.24 6.58 -24.37
C GLY A 198 -9.12 7.85 -25.23
N ASP A 199 -8.07 8.63 -25.02
CA ASP A 199 -7.76 9.89 -25.73
C ASP A 199 -6.55 9.81 -26.66
N ARG A 200 -5.96 8.61 -26.84
CA ARG A 200 -4.80 8.38 -27.70
C ARG A 200 -5.12 8.64 -29.16
N LYS A 201 -4.30 9.47 -29.81
CA LYS A 201 -4.38 9.76 -31.24
C LYS A 201 -3.09 9.40 -31.96
N VAL A 202 -3.22 8.75 -33.13
CA VAL A 202 -2.12 8.52 -34.08
C VAL A 202 -2.51 9.18 -35.39
N ASN A 203 -1.71 10.12 -35.86
CA ASN A 203 -2.00 10.92 -37.07
C ASN A 203 -3.40 11.57 -37.03
N GLY A 204 -3.84 12.03 -35.85
CA GLY A 204 -5.12 12.69 -35.64
C GLY A 204 -6.32 11.74 -35.52
N VAL A 205 -6.13 10.41 -35.65
CA VAL A 205 -7.17 9.39 -35.53
C VAL A 205 -7.13 8.81 -34.11
N ASN A 206 -8.31 8.65 -33.48
CA ASN A 206 -8.42 7.99 -32.18
C ASN A 206 -8.01 6.51 -32.31
N VAL A 207 -7.08 6.09 -31.44
CA VAL A 207 -6.60 4.71 -31.34
C VAL A 207 -6.84 4.22 -29.92
N PRO A 208 -8.02 3.62 -29.64
CA PRO A 208 -8.36 3.17 -28.30
C PRO A 208 -7.47 1.99 -27.86
N GLU A 209 -7.66 1.59 -26.62
CA GLU A 209 -7.01 0.41 -26.03
C GLU A 209 -7.17 -0.81 -26.95
N THR A 210 -6.07 -1.46 -27.27
CA THR A 210 -6.06 -2.72 -28.02
C THR A 210 -6.46 -3.90 -27.13
N ALA A 211 -6.85 -5.01 -27.74
CA ALA A 211 -7.17 -6.24 -26.99
C ALA A 211 -5.99 -6.74 -26.13
N ALA A 212 -4.76 -6.59 -26.60
CA ALA A 212 -3.57 -6.98 -25.84
C ALA A 212 -3.33 -6.06 -24.62
N GLU A 213 -3.48 -4.75 -24.79
CA GLU A 213 -3.38 -3.77 -23.70
C GLU A 213 -4.49 -4.01 -22.66
N GLY A 214 -5.73 -4.25 -23.09
CA GLY A 214 -6.84 -4.56 -22.21
C GLY A 214 -6.64 -5.86 -21.43
N LEU A 215 -6.06 -6.88 -22.05
CA LEU A 215 -5.69 -8.13 -21.38
C LEU A 215 -4.59 -7.87 -20.33
N ALA A 216 -3.56 -7.11 -20.69
CA ALA A 216 -2.47 -6.77 -19.78
C ALA A 216 -2.99 -5.99 -18.56
N ARG A 217 -3.83 -4.97 -18.77
CA ARG A 217 -4.49 -4.19 -17.72
C ARG A 217 -5.32 -5.07 -16.79
N THR A 218 -6.24 -5.87 -17.33
CA THR A 218 -7.12 -6.68 -16.48
C THR A 218 -6.37 -7.80 -15.76
N THR A 219 -5.28 -8.30 -16.33
CA THR A 219 -4.40 -9.28 -15.68
C THR A 219 -3.67 -8.65 -14.49
N GLU A 220 -3.12 -7.44 -14.65
CA GLU A 220 -2.48 -6.69 -13.57
C GLU A 220 -3.47 -6.41 -12.43
N VAL A 221 -4.62 -5.83 -12.76
CA VAL A 221 -5.65 -5.50 -11.76
C VAL A 221 -6.07 -6.74 -10.97
N ALA A 222 -6.33 -7.86 -11.64
CA ALA A 222 -6.71 -9.10 -10.97
C ALA A 222 -5.61 -9.63 -10.03
N ALA A 223 -4.35 -9.60 -10.48
CA ALA A 223 -3.20 -10.04 -9.68
C ALA A 223 -2.99 -9.14 -8.45
N ARG A 224 -3.04 -7.82 -8.64
CA ARG A 224 -2.88 -6.85 -7.55
C ARG A 224 -4.04 -6.90 -6.55
N GLN A 225 -5.28 -7.05 -7.02
CA GLN A 225 -6.43 -7.24 -6.12
C GLN A 225 -6.28 -8.48 -5.24
N ALA A 226 -5.90 -9.61 -5.82
CA ALA A 226 -5.66 -10.83 -5.06
C ALA A 226 -4.51 -10.66 -4.05
N ALA A 227 -3.43 -9.99 -4.45
CA ALA A 227 -2.31 -9.68 -3.58
C ALA A 227 -2.72 -8.76 -2.42
N ASN A 228 -3.48 -7.71 -2.69
CA ASN A 228 -3.96 -6.76 -1.68
C ASN A 228 -4.91 -7.42 -0.66
N ILE A 229 -5.78 -8.33 -1.11
CA ILE A 229 -6.65 -9.09 -0.19
C ILE A 229 -5.80 -10.00 0.71
N ALA A 230 -4.87 -10.76 0.15
CA ALA A 230 -3.97 -11.60 0.92
C ALA A 230 -3.11 -10.78 1.90
N TRP A 231 -2.67 -9.57 1.48
CA TRP A 231 -1.90 -8.67 2.33
C TRP A 231 -2.74 -8.10 3.47
N LEU A 232 -3.98 -7.74 3.22
CA LEU A 232 -4.93 -7.32 4.26
C LEU A 232 -5.15 -8.44 5.29
N GLU A 233 -5.36 -9.67 4.84
CA GLU A 233 -5.49 -10.84 5.72
C GLU A 233 -4.24 -11.05 6.58
N HIS A 234 -3.07 -10.95 5.96
CA HIS A 234 -1.78 -11.05 6.64
C HIS A 234 -1.59 -9.93 7.67
N THR A 235 -1.98 -8.71 7.35
CA THR A 235 -1.94 -7.56 8.27
C THR A 235 -2.77 -7.83 9.53
N PHE A 236 -4.01 -8.30 9.39
CA PHE A 236 -4.87 -8.61 10.53
C PHE A 236 -4.37 -9.82 11.32
N ALA A 237 -3.84 -10.84 10.65
CA ALA A 237 -3.24 -12.01 11.31
C ALA A 237 -2.01 -11.59 12.14
N THR A 238 -1.16 -10.74 11.58
CA THR A 238 0.01 -10.18 12.28
C THR A 238 -0.43 -9.35 13.48
N ALA A 239 -1.41 -8.46 13.31
CA ALA A 239 -1.92 -7.64 14.41
C ALA A 239 -2.43 -8.51 15.58
N LYS A 240 -3.19 -9.56 15.28
CA LYS A 240 -3.66 -10.53 16.30
C LYS A 240 -2.50 -11.27 16.96
N ALA A 241 -1.56 -11.76 16.19
CA ALA A 241 -0.40 -12.51 16.70
C ALA A 241 0.52 -11.65 17.59
N GLN A 242 0.65 -10.37 17.29
CA GLN A 242 1.47 -9.41 18.02
C GLN A 242 0.72 -8.73 19.18
N GLY A 243 -0.57 -8.99 19.34
CA GLY A 243 -1.39 -8.34 20.37
C GLY A 243 -1.51 -6.83 20.15
N SER A 244 -1.57 -6.40 18.88
CA SER A 244 -1.72 -4.99 18.53
C SER A 244 -3.07 -4.45 18.99
N VAL A 245 -3.07 -3.24 19.56
CA VAL A 245 -4.28 -2.54 20.00
C VAL A 245 -4.90 -1.70 18.89
N GLY A 246 -4.19 -1.56 17.77
CA GLY A 246 -4.68 -0.86 16.59
C GLY A 246 -4.01 -1.33 15.30
N ILE A 247 -4.64 -1.00 14.18
CA ILE A 247 -4.13 -1.17 12.82
C ILE A 247 -4.25 0.17 12.10
N VAL A 248 -3.20 0.56 11.37
CA VAL A 248 -3.26 1.67 10.41
C VAL A 248 -3.04 1.11 9.01
N LEU A 249 -3.96 1.40 8.10
CA LEU A 249 -3.89 1.02 6.69
C LEU A 249 -3.69 2.27 5.85
N PHE A 250 -2.52 2.40 5.23
CA PHE A 250 -2.17 3.47 4.30
C PHE A 250 -2.37 2.99 2.86
N TYR A 251 -3.00 3.79 2.05
CA TYR A 251 -3.19 3.59 0.61
C TYR A 251 -3.50 4.92 -0.06
N GLN A 252 -3.66 4.97 -1.39
CA GLN A 252 -3.87 6.25 -2.06
C GLN A 252 -5.36 6.59 -2.22
N ALA A 253 -6.20 5.67 -2.69
CA ALA A 253 -7.57 5.94 -3.10
C ALA A 253 -8.46 6.59 -2.02
N ASP A 254 -9.26 7.57 -2.35
CA ASP A 254 -10.48 7.87 -1.61
C ASP A 254 -11.58 6.89 -2.06
N LEU A 255 -11.82 5.85 -1.26
CA LEU A 255 -12.77 4.78 -1.59
C LEU A 255 -14.22 5.28 -1.73
N TRP A 256 -14.46 6.51 -1.32
CA TRP A 256 -15.77 7.13 -1.34
C TRP A 256 -15.64 8.67 -1.33
N HIS A 257 -15.56 9.26 -2.46
CA HIS A 257 -15.64 10.71 -2.57
C HIS A 257 -17.06 11.12 -3.02
N PRO A 258 -17.79 11.96 -2.24
CA PRO A 258 -19.17 12.32 -2.57
C PRO A 258 -19.33 12.96 -3.94
N GLY A 259 -18.39 13.82 -4.33
CA GLY A 259 -18.38 14.50 -5.62
C GLY A 259 -18.24 13.56 -6.80
N ASP A 260 -17.30 12.61 -6.71
CA ASP A 260 -17.05 11.62 -7.76
C ASP A 260 -18.23 10.67 -7.92
N ARG A 261 -18.84 10.25 -6.82
CA ARG A 261 -20.08 9.44 -6.83
C ARG A 261 -21.24 10.19 -7.48
N ALA A 262 -21.41 11.47 -7.17
CA ALA A 262 -22.42 12.31 -7.79
C ALA A 262 -22.16 12.50 -9.29
N GLY A 263 -20.88 12.54 -9.72
CA GLY A 263 -20.44 12.57 -11.12
C GLY A 263 -20.58 11.23 -11.86
N GLY A 264 -20.97 10.15 -11.18
CA GLY A 264 -21.15 8.82 -11.77
C GLY A 264 -19.87 7.98 -11.85
N ALA A 265 -18.81 8.35 -11.14
CA ALA A 265 -17.59 7.54 -11.05
C ALA A 265 -17.88 6.15 -10.50
N THR A 266 -17.19 5.16 -11.03
CA THR A 266 -17.34 3.75 -10.63
C THR A 266 -16.21 3.35 -9.68
N PHE A 267 -16.56 2.56 -8.67
CA PHE A 267 -15.62 2.06 -7.66
C PHE A 267 -15.72 0.52 -7.54
N THR A 268 -16.14 -0.13 -8.61
CA THR A 268 -16.40 -1.58 -8.63
C THR A 268 -15.17 -2.41 -8.36
N ALA A 269 -14.00 -1.89 -8.73
CA ALA A 269 -12.73 -2.58 -8.51
C ALA A 269 -12.28 -2.60 -7.04
N HIS A 270 -12.93 -1.82 -6.16
CA HIS A 270 -12.63 -1.84 -4.72
C HIS A 270 -13.54 -2.78 -3.91
N GLN A 271 -14.63 -3.26 -4.51
CA GLN A 271 -15.70 -4.02 -3.83
C GLN A 271 -15.15 -5.18 -2.97
N SER A 272 -14.36 -6.07 -3.56
CA SER A 272 -13.86 -7.26 -2.87
C SER A 272 -12.91 -6.93 -1.70
N TRP A 273 -12.11 -5.88 -1.84
CA TRP A 273 -11.22 -5.44 -0.76
C TRP A 273 -12.02 -4.81 0.40
N VAL A 274 -13.02 -3.97 0.10
CA VAL A 274 -13.90 -3.36 1.12
C VAL A 274 -14.72 -4.42 1.84
N GLU A 275 -15.25 -5.41 1.12
CA GLU A 275 -15.94 -6.57 1.70
C GLU A 275 -15.02 -7.31 2.69
N ARG A 276 -13.78 -7.58 2.27
CA ARG A 276 -12.83 -8.30 3.13
C ARG A 276 -12.41 -7.47 4.34
N LEU A 277 -12.18 -6.18 4.16
CA LEU A 277 -11.90 -5.25 5.26
C LEU A 277 -13.05 -5.26 6.29
N SER A 278 -14.30 -5.14 5.85
CA SER A 278 -15.47 -5.17 6.71
C SER A 278 -15.54 -6.45 7.57
N GLN A 279 -15.30 -7.62 6.95
CA GLN A 279 -15.28 -8.91 7.63
C GLN A 279 -14.18 -9.00 8.70
N LEU A 280 -12.96 -8.60 8.34
CA LEU A 280 -11.81 -8.66 9.24
C LEU A 280 -11.92 -7.66 10.39
N ALA A 281 -12.36 -6.45 10.09
CA ALA A 281 -12.55 -5.38 11.06
C ALA A 281 -13.62 -5.72 12.10
N SER A 282 -14.69 -6.40 11.69
CA SER A 282 -15.76 -6.86 12.58
C SER A 282 -15.31 -7.91 13.61
N THR A 283 -14.12 -8.51 13.42
CA THR A 283 -13.54 -9.52 14.31
C THR A 283 -12.26 -9.07 14.99
N PHE A 284 -11.93 -7.80 14.90
CA PHE A 284 -10.75 -7.21 15.53
C PHE A 284 -11.17 -6.27 16.67
N ASP A 285 -10.71 -6.54 17.87
CA ASP A 285 -11.13 -5.80 19.07
C ASP A 285 -10.46 -4.42 19.20
N GLY A 286 -9.41 -4.15 18.41
CA GLY A 286 -8.67 -2.88 18.42
C GLY A 286 -9.28 -1.82 17.51
N LYS A 287 -8.63 -0.65 17.46
CA LYS A 287 -8.98 0.46 16.58
C LYS A 287 -8.34 0.29 15.20
N ILE A 288 -9.04 0.69 14.16
CA ILE A 288 -8.55 0.65 12.79
C ILE A 288 -8.65 2.06 12.21
N LEU A 289 -7.54 2.55 11.68
CA LEU A 289 -7.46 3.82 10.99
C LEU A 289 -7.08 3.57 9.52
N LEU A 290 -7.96 3.99 8.62
CA LEU A 290 -7.70 4.07 7.19
C LEU A 290 -7.14 5.46 6.91
N VAL A 291 -6.02 5.55 6.19
CA VAL A 291 -5.40 6.83 5.85
C VAL A 291 -5.10 6.86 4.36
N SER A 292 -5.67 7.83 3.67
CA SER A 292 -5.49 8.01 2.22
C SER A 292 -5.53 9.48 1.79
N GLY A 293 -5.34 9.74 0.49
CA GLY A 293 -5.40 11.03 -0.17
C GLY A 293 -6.41 11.06 -1.31
N ASP A 294 -5.96 11.28 -2.57
CA ASP A 294 -6.68 11.21 -3.84
C ASP A 294 -7.65 12.38 -4.10
N SER A 295 -8.57 12.62 -3.18
CA SER A 295 -9.64 13.62 -3.36
C SER A 295 -9.22 15.05 -3.05
N HIS A 296 -8.05 15.28 -2.47
CA HIS A 296 -7.57 16.60 -2.04
C HIS A 296 -8.54 17.33 -1.11
N ASP A 297 -9.23 16.58 -0.26
CA ASP A 297 -10.30 17.11 0.61
C ASP A 297 -10.14 16.50 2.01
N TYR A 298 -9.57 17.28 2.93
CA TYR A 298 -9.38 16.79 4.30
C TYR A 298 -10.71 16.37 4.91
N ARG A 299 -10.82 15.07 5.23
CA ARG A 299 -12.06 14.50 5.75
C ARG A 299 -11.81 13.41 6.78
N VAL A 300 -12.72 13.32 7.73
CA VAL A 300 -12.73 12.26 8.74
C VAL A 300 -14.09 11.60 8.78
N ASP A 301 -14.13 10.29 8.54
CA ASP A 301 -15.33 9.47 8.57
C ASP A 301 -15.25 8.45 9.71
N VAL A 302 -15.91 8.74 10.82
CA VAL A 302 -15.97 7.82 11.97
C VAL A 302 -17.02 6.74 11.75
N GLY A 303 -16.64 5.47 11.94
CA GLY A 303 -17.50 4.31 11.71
C GLY A 303 -17.80 4.04 10.24
N VAL A 304 -17.13 4.75 9.33
CA VAL A 304 -17.14 4.54 7.86
C VAL A 304 -18.52 4.19 7.26
N PRO A 305 -19.56 5.01 7.45
CA PRO A 305 -20.94 4.67 7.05
C PRO A 305 -21.09 4.44 5.54
N TRP A 306 -20.17 4.95 4.75
CA TRP A 306 -20.11 4.75 3.30
C TRP A 306 -19.91 3.27 2.89
N MET A 307 -19.32 2.44 3.73
CA MET A 307 -19.19 1.01 3.47
C MET A 307 -20.56 0.35 3.29
N ASN A 308 -21.53 0.71 4.15
CA ASN A 308 -22.90 0.22 4.02
C ASN A 308 -23.62 0.87 2.83
N THR A 309 -23.51 2.19 2.72
CA THR A 309 -24.26 2.97 1.72
C THR A 309 -23.85 2.63 0.30
N TYR A 310 -22.56 2.43 0.02
CA TYR A 310 -22.04 2.30 -1.35
C TYR A 310 -21.55 0.91 -1.72
N TYR A 311 -21.13 0.13 -0.73
CA TYR A 311 -20.63 -1.22 -0.95
C TYR A 311 -21.57 -2.30 -0.43
N GLY A 312 -22.63 -1.92 0.31
CA GLY A 312 -23.62 -2.87 0.82
C GLY A 312 -23.08 -3.81 1.90
N VAL A 313 -22.00 -3.43 2.58
CA VAL A 313 -21.37 -4.24 3.63
C VAL A 313 -21.52 -3.59 5.00
N THR A 314 -21.25 -4.33 6.07
CA THR A 314 -21.28 -3.80 7.43
C THR A 314 -20.25 -2.69 7.59
N SER A 315 -20.62 -1.58 8.23
CA SER A 315 -19.71 -0.52 8.65
C SER A 315 -19.27 -0.79 10.09
N PRO A 316 -18.04 -1.29 10.33
CA PRO A 316 -17.60 -1.63 11.67
C PRO A 316 -17.31 -0.36 12.48
N PRO A 317 -17.83 -0.25 13.74
CA PRO A 317 -17.72 0.98 14.53
C PRO A 317 -16.31 1.30 15.02
N ASN A 318 -15.40 0.36 14.93
CA ASN A 318 -13.99 0.52 15.30
C ASN A 318 -13.10 1.01 14.17
N VAL A 319 -13.68 1.28 12.98
CA VAL A 319 -12.97 1.81 11.82
C VAL A 319 -13.22 3.31 11.70
N THR A 320 -12.15 4.07 11.48
CA THR A 320 -12.20 5.49 11.13
C THR A 320 -11.38 5.68 9.85
N GLN A 321 -11.83 6.53 8.94
CA GLN A 321 -11.08 6.97 7.78
C GLN A 321 -10.62 8.40 7.98
N LEU A 322 -9.39 8.68 7.62
CA LEU A 322 -8.76 9.98 7.55
C LEU A 322 -8.26 10.19 6.11
N ILE A 323 -8.85 11.13 5.41
CA ILE A 323 -8.35 11.60 4.12
C ILE A 323 -7.47 12.81 4.38
N VAL A 324 -6.24 12.80 3.86
CA VAL A 324 -5.37 13.96 3.92
C VAL A 324 -5.60 14.86 2.71
N ASP A 325 -5.46 16.16 2.92
CA ASP A 325 -5.48 17.14 1.85
C ASP A 325 -4.18 17.11 1.04
N ARG A 326 -4.17 17.81 -0.07
CA ARG A 326 -2.94 18.06 -0.84
C ARG A 326 -1.94 18.82 0.02
N SER A 327 -0.81 18.20 0.29
CA SER A 327 0.16 18.76 1.26
C SER A 327 0.85 20.06 0.80
N ILE A 328 0.84 20.36 -0.49
CA ILE A 328 1.30 21.67 -1.01
C ILE A 328 0.32 22.19 -2.04
N GLU A 329 -0.41 23.21 -1.67
CA GLU A 329 -1.20 24.00 -2.59
C GLU A 329 -0.40 25.20 -3.09
N SER A 330 -0.55 25.55 -4.35
CA SER A 330 0.09 26.72 -4.94
C SER A 330 -0.90 27.54 -5.77
N PRO A 331 -0.75 28.86 -5.86
CA PRO A 331 -1.64 29.71 -6.65
C PRO A 331 -1.72 29.35 -8.14
N ALA A 332 -0.75 28.60 -8.63
CA ALA A 332 -0.73 28.15 -10.03
C ALA A 332 -1.69 26.98 -10.30
N THR A 333 -2.11 26.26 -9.26
CA THR A 333 -2.96 25.07 -9.36
C THR A 333 -4.32 25.25 -8.70
N ASP A 334 -4.47 26.26 -7.83
CA ASP A 334 -5.63 26.41 -6.96
C ASP A 334 -6.19 27.84 -6.98
N VAL A 335 -7.40 28.01 -6.50
CA VAL A 335 -8.17 29.26 -6.52
C VAL A 335 -7.62 30.30 -5.51
N GLY A 336 -6.66 29.91 -4.66
CA GLY A 336 -6.08 30.76 -3.63
C GLY A 336 -5.00 31.71 -4.15
N THR A 337 -4.71 32.76 -3.37
CA THR A 337 -3.66 33.76 -3.66
C THR A 337 -2.34 33.45 -2.95
N GLN A 338 -2.32 32.50 -2.04
CA GLN A 338 -1.13 32.11 -1.24
C GLN A 338 -0.92 30.60 -1.33
N SER A 339 0.35 30.21 -1.29
CA SER A 339 0.69 28.79 -1.16
C SER A 339 0.43 28.34 0.28
N VAL A 340 -0.14 27.17 0.42
CA VAL A 340 -0.29 26.48 1.71
C VAL A 340 0.61 25.26 1.71
N ILE A 341 1.36 25.08 2.79
CA ILE A 341 2.15 23.88 3.03
C ILE A 341 1.62 23.27 4.32
N GLU A 342 1.10 22.05 4.24
CA GLU A 342 0.55 21.36 5.38
C GLU A 342 0.86 19.86 5.36
N TRP A 343 0.74 19.25 6.51
CA TRP A 343 0.83 17.81 6.69
C TRP A 343 0.02 17.39 7.91
N VAL A 344 -0.35 16.13 7.98
CA VAL A 344 -1.06 15.60 9.14
C VAL A 344 -0.05 14.94 10.08
N ARG A 345 -0.06 15.38 11.35
CA ARG A 345 0.61 14.64 12.41
C ARG A 345 -0.34 13.59 12.95
N LEU A 346 -0.05 12.34 12.65
CA LEU A 346 -0.75 11.20 13.24
C LEU A 346 -0.04 10.82 14.55
N HIS A 347 -0.74 10.99 15.65
CA HIS A 347 -0.29 10.59 16.98
C HIS A 347 -0.86 9.22 17.33
N VAL A 348 0.02 8.29 17.67
CA VAL A 348 -0.29 6.91 18.04
C VAL A 348 0.07 6.71 19.51
N ASP A 349 -0.91 6.55 20.40
CA ASP A 349 -0.68 6.19 21.80
C ASP A 349 -1.40 4.89 22.16
N PRO A 350 -0.69 3.77 22.24
CA PRO A 350 -1.27 2.46 22.53
C PRO A 350 -1.89 2.34 23.95
N ARG A 351 -1.69 3.33 24.80
CA ARG A 351 -2.27 3.40 26.14
C ARG A 351 -3.58 4.19 26.17
N SER A 352 -3.85 4.97 25.10
CA SER A 352 -5.10 5.69 24.94
C SER A 352 -6.23 4.75 24.51
N PRO A 353 -7.45 4.88 25.03
CA PRO A 353 -8.60 4.10 24.57
C PRO A 353 -8.96 4.37 23.10
N ASN A 354 -8.57 5.52 22.57
CA ASN A 354 -8.76 5.87 21.16
C ASN A 354 -7.62 5.40 20.26
N VAL A 355 -6.43 5.11 20.82
CA VAL A 355 -5.19 4.72 20.14
C VAL A 355 -4.66 5.81 19.21
N PHE A 356 -5.50 6.40 18.37
CA PHE A 356 -5.16 7.37 17.33
C PHE A 356 -5.76 8.75 17.63
N SER A 357 -4.97 9.76 17.36
CA SER A 357 -5.40 11.16 17.23
C SER A 357 -4.52 11.83 16.18
N TRP A 358 -4.96 12.96 15.63
CA TRP A 358 -4.23 13.66 14.58
C TRP A 358 -4.50 15.15 14.61
N GLU A 359 -3.61 15.91 13.99
CA GLU A 359 -3.75 17.35 13.78
C GLU A 359 -3.19 17.74 12.41
N GLN A 360 -3.82 18.73 11.77
CA GLN A 360 -3.24 19.38 10.59
C GLN A 360 -2.18 20.38 11.06
N VAL A 361 -0.97 20.25 10.54
CA VAL A 361 0.15 21.15 10.82
C VAL A 361 0.37 22.02 9.60
N ILE A 362 0.10 23.32 9.72
CA ILE A 362 0.28 24.29 8.66
C ILE A 362 1.65 24.92 8.83
N VAL A 363 2.48 24.86 7.79
CA VAL A 363 3.82 25.45 7.78
C VAL A 363 3.79 26.87 7.24
N GLN A 364 3.01 27.10 6.20
CA GLN A 364 2.58 28.41 5.64
C GLN A 364 2.05 28.26 4.22
#